data_0b2ca73618c9cbbef4716dacec56c783
#
_entry.id   0b2ca73618c9cbbef4716dacec56c783
#
_cell.length_a   1.000
_cell.length_b   1.000
_cell.length_c   1.000
_cell.angle_alpha   90.00
_cell.angle_beta   90.00
_cell.angle_gamma   90.00
#
_symmetry.space_group_name_H-M   'P 1'
#
loop_
_entity.id
_entity.type
_entity.pdbx_description
1 polymer ?
#
loop_
_entity_poly.entity_id
_entity_poly.type
_entity_poly.pdbx_seq_one_letter_code
_entity_poly.pdbx_strand_id
1 'polypeptide(L)'
;MIFKKPIKHKGFTLVEMAIVLVIFGFVLSALLLPLRAQREQAAQAQTINTLENAREALLGFAQANGRLPCPATAASNGIASPNPSGACTIQQGFFPAATLGIQPINSQGFAVDAWNNPIRYAVTLVDNPNGVVSGLPTGYGVRNVPDFTSFNEIQDIGISRTNPAPPLNVPALNPDLKVSCGQVATPECTPANLIINNAVAVIYSTGANGGLLDSEVGADEVANKNATTLFYSRTQTAKGSTAGEFDDLVVWISPYVLYNAMIQAGQLH
;
A
#
# COMPACT_ATOMS: atom_id res chain seq x y z
N MET A 1 -52.52 -34.00 57.44
CA MET A 1 -51.06 -34.20 57.30
C MET A 1 -50.81 -34.73 55.91
N ILE A 2 -50.29 -33.84 54.97
CA ILE A 2 -50.02 -34.25 53.61
C ILE A 2 -48.53 -34.59 53.53
N PHE A 3 -48.20 -35.83 53.35
CA PHE A 3 -46.82 -36.29 53.14
C PHE A 3 -46.35 -35.95 51.71
N LYS A 4 -45.44 -34.99 51.58
CA LYS A 4 -44.78 -34.64 50.34
C LYS A 4 -43.77 -35.72 49.96
N LYS A 5 -44.04 -36.45 48.87
CA LYS A 5 -43.20 -37.54 48.34
C LYS A 5 -41.82 -36.98 47.96
N PRO A 6 -40.70 -37.56 48.38
CA PRO A 6 -39.37 -37.06 48.01
C PRO A 6 -39.12 -37.24 46.50
N ILE A 7 -38.74 -36.19 45.83
CA ILE A 7 -38.31 -36.22 44.43
C ILE A 7 -36.94 -36.93 44.40
N LYS A 8 -36.88 -38.11 43.80
CA LYS A 8 -35.61 -38.82 43.57
C LYS A 8 -34.89 -38.09 42.41
N HIS A 9 -33.84 -37.37 42.73
CA HIS A 9 -32.89 -36.88 41.75
C HIS A 9 -32.10 -38.06 41.19
N LYS A 10 -32.25 -38.36 39.89
CA LYS A 10 -31.38 -39.31 39.19
C LYS A 10 -30.06 -38.60 38.92
N GLY A 11 -28.95 -39.11 39.44
CA GLY A 11 -27.62 -38.63 39.11
C GLY A 11 -27.24 -39.00 37.68
N PHE A 12 -26.43 -38.17 37.02
CA PHE A 12 -25.90 -38.46 35.70
C PHE A 12 -24.96 -39.67 35.73
N THR A 13 -25.06 -40.51 34.71
CA THR A 13 -24.12 -41.64 34.54
C THR A 13 -22.80 -41.15 33.96
N LEU A 14 -21.71 -41.85 34.23
CA LEU A 14 -20.38 -41.53 33.71
C LEU A 14 -20.36 -41.53 32.17
N VAL A 15 -21.15 -42.41 31.56
CA VAL A 15 -21.30 -42.51 30.09
C VAL A 15 -22.05 -41.29 29.49
N GLU A 16 -23.11 -40.82 30.18
CA GLU A 16 -23.83 -39.62 29.76
C GLU A 16 -22.92 -38.39 29.74
N MET A 17 -22.08 -38.21 30.76
CA MET A 17 -21.13 -37.12 30.85
C MET A 17 -20.05 -37.25 29.77
N ALA A 18 -19.57 -38.46 29.45
CA ALA A 18 -18.60 -38.67 28.40
C ALA A 18 -19.16 -38.30 27.00
N ILE A 19 -20.40 -38.70 26.72
CA ILE A 19 -21.06 -38.36 25.44
C ILE A 19 -21.26 -36.84 25.31
N VAL A 20 -21.71 -36.19 26.39
CA VAL A 20 -21.90 -34.74 26.41
C VAL A 20 -20.58 -34.00 26.13
N LEU A 21 -19.47 -34.40 26.74
CA LEU A 21 -18.15 -33.81 26.53
C LEU A 21 -17.66 -34.01 25.08
N VAL A 22 -17.90 -35.17 24.48
CA VAL A 22 -17.54 -35.44 23.09
C VAL A 22 -18.33 -34.53 22.13
N ILE A 23 -19.66 -34.46 22.31
CA ILE A 23 -20.53 -33.59 21.48
C ILE A 23 -20.12 -32.11 21.66
N PHE A 24 -19.88 -31.68 22.90
CA PHE A 24 -19.45 -30.32 23.19
C PHE A 24 -18.10 -29.98 22.52
N GLY A 25 -17.15 -30.94 22.53
CA GLY A 25 -15.87 -30.81 21.83
C GLY A 25 -16.05 -30.63 20.32
N PHE A 26 -16.94 -31.40 19.68
CA PHE A 26 -17.25 -31.24 18.25
C PHE A 26 -17.90 -29.88 17.94
N VAL A 27 -18.85 -29.43 18.75
CA VAL A 27 -19.53 -28.15 18.58
C VAL A 27 -18.55 -27.00 18.72
N LEU A 28 -17.66 -27.02 19.71
CA LEU A 28 -16.62 -25.98 19.87
C LEU A 28 -15.66 -25.96 18.69
N SER A 29 -15.21 -27.13 18.23
CA SER A 29 -14.31 -27.21 17.05
C SER A 29 -14.95 -26.63 15.80
N ALA A 30 -16.23 -26.89 15.55
CA ALA A 30 -16.96 -26.38 14.41
C ALA A 30 -17.14 -24.84 14.42
N LEU A 31 -17.19 -24.23 15.61
CA LEU A 31 -17.35 -22.78 15.75
C LEU A 31 -16.03 -22.00 15.60
N LEU A 32 -14.87 -22.64 15.84
CA LEU A 32 -13.57 -21.95 15.80
C LEU A 32 -13.10 -21.64 14.37
N LEU A 33 -13.41 -22.50 13.40
CA LEU A 33 -12.97 -22.34 12.01
C LEU A 33 -13.54 -21.06 11.33
N PRO A 34 -14.86 -20.79 11.38
CA PRO A 34 -15.41 -19.60 10.76
C PRO A 34 -14.94 -18.29 11.41
N LEU A 35 -14.61 -18.31 12.71
CA LEU A 35 -14.11 -17.11 13.41
C LEU A 35 -12.74 -16.65 12.89
N ARG A 36 -11.86 -17.58 12.53
CA ARG A 36 -10.55 -17.23 11.94
C ARG A 36 -10.71 -16.56 10.58
N ALA A 37 -11.55 -17.13 9.72
CA ALA A 37 -11.82 -16.55 8.41
C ALA A 37 -12.46 -15.15 8.50
N GLN A 38 -13.39 -14.95 9.43
CA GLN A 38 -14.00 -13.65 9.66
C GLN A 38 -13.00 -12.60 10.15
N ARG A 39 -12.07 -12.97 11.05
CA ARG A 39 -11.01 -12.06 11.52
C ARG A 39 -10.07 -11.67 10.40
N GLU A 40 -9.69 -12.62 9.55
CA GLU A 40 -8.82 -12.36 8.41
C GLU A 40 -9.48 -11.41 7.42
N GLN A 41 -10.74 -11.64 7.05
CA GLN A 41 -11.50 -10.74 6.18
C GLN A 41 -11.65 -9.34 6.80
N ALA A 42 -11.88 -9.25 8.10
CA ALA A 42 -11.97 -7.96 8.79
C ALA A 42 -10.62 -7.23 8.78
N ALA A 43 -9.50 -7.92 8.99
CA ALA A 43 -8.16 -7.36 8.93
C ALA A 43 -7.82 -6.84 7.52
N GLN A 44 -8.17 -7.61 6.48
CA GLN A 44 -8.00 -7.18 5.09
C GLN A 44 -8.82 -5.94 4.77
N ALA A 45 -10.11 -5.91 5.13
CA ALA A 45 -10.98 -4.76 4.91
C ALA A 45 -10.48 -3.52 5.65
N GLN A 46 -10.03 -3.68 6.90
CA GLN A 46 -9.42 -2.60 7.67
C GLN A 46 -8.16 -2.07 7.00
N THR A 47 -7.28 -2.96 6.53
CA THR A 47 -6.03 -2.58 5.85
C THR A 47 -6.31 -1.85 4.54
N ILE A 48 -7.25 -2.33 3.72
CA ILE A 48 -7.67 -1.64 2.48
C ILE A 48 -8.14 -0.22 2.80
N ASN A 49 -8.99 -0.05 3.82
CA ASN A 49 -9.45 1.28 4.24
C ASN A 49 -8.28 2.16 4.69
N THR A 50 -7.30 1.60 5.39
CA THR A 50 -6.09 2.34 5.80
C THR A 50 -5.26 2.78 4.59
N LEU A 51 -5.08 1.91 3.59
CA LEU A 51 -4.37 2.24 2.35
C LEU A 51 -5.11 3.31 1.52
N GLU A 52 -6.45 3.24 1.44
CA GLU A 52 -7.25 4.25 0.75
C GLU A 52 -7.18 5.61 1.47
N ASN A 53 -7.26 5.63 2.80
CA ASN A 53 -7.06 6.85 3.58
C ASN A 53 -5.66 7.42 3.38
N ALA A 54 -4.64 6.56 3.29
CA ALA A 54 -3.26 6.97 2.98
C ALA A 54 -3.17 7.59 1.58
N ARG A 55 -3.85 7.02 0.59
CA ARG A 55 -3.94 7.56 -0.76
C ARG A 55 -4.58 8.95 -0.78
N GLU A 56 -5.71 9.12 -0.09
CA GLU A 56 -6.40 10.41 0.01
C GLU A 56 -5.53 11.46 0.73
N ALA A 57 -4.78 11.06 1.76
CA ALA A 57 -3.86 11.96 2.46
C ALA A 57 -2.71 12.42 1.55
N LEU A 58 -2.17 11.55 0.67
CA LEU A 58 -1.17 11.95 -0.33
C LEU A 58 -1.75 12.96 -1.33
N LEU A 59 -2.97 12.74 -1.79
CA LEU A 59 -3.65 13.69 -2.69
C LEU A 59 -3.90 15.03 -2.00
N GLY A 60 -4.37 15.01 -0.75
CA GLY A 60 -4.54 16.23 0.06
C GLY A 60 -3.22 16.97 0.29
N PHE A 61 -2.13 16.24 0.54
CA PHE A 61 -0.80 16.84 0.67
C PHE A 61 -0.35 17.49 -0.65
N ALA A 62 -0.58 16.82 -1.79
CA ALA A 62 -0.24 17.37 -3.09
C ALA A 62 -1.07 18.62 -3.42
N GLN A 63 -2.36 18.63 -3.06
CA GLN A 63 -3.21 19.82 -3.19
C GLN A 63 -2.73 21.00 -2.36
N ALA A 64 -2.23 20.74 -1.14
CA ALA A 64 -1.77 21.81 -0.25
C ALA A 64 -0.34 22.27 -0.55
N ASN A 65 0.52 21.38 -1.01
CA ASN A 65 1.97 21.62 -1.14
C ASN A 65 2.48 21.62 -2.58
N GLY A 66 1.63 21.33 -3.56
CA GLY A 66 2.02 21.27 -4.99
C GLY A 66 3.02 20.17 -5.34
N ARG A 67 3.18 19.14 -4.50
CA ARG A 67 4.10 18.02 -4.70
C ARG A 67 3.71 16.83 -3.84
N LEU A 68 4.26 15.66 -4.13
CA LEU A 68 4.17 14.50 -3.24
C LEU A 68 5.26 14.53 -2.15
N PRO A 69 5.03 13.94 -0.97
CA PRO A 69 6.05 13.82 0.06
C PRO A 69 7.06 12.73 -0.30
N CYS A 70 8.28 12.84 0.20
CA CYS A 70 9.26 11.75 0.14
C CYS A 70 8.87 10.59 1.07
N PRO A 71 9.26 9.34 0.74
CA PRO A 71 9.14 8.24 1.66
C PRO A 71 9.87 8.51 2.99
N ALA A 72 9.32 8.00 4.08
CA ALA A 72 9.98 8.02 5.38
C ALA A 72 11.06 6.93 5.43
N THR A 73 12.20 7.23 6.03
CA THR A 73 13.26 6.25 6.32
C THR A 73 13.03 5.57 7.67
N ALA A 74 13.72 4.48 7.93
CA ALA A 74 13.66 3.79 9.24
C ALA A 74 14.03 4.70 10.43
N ALA A 75 14.87 5.72 10.20
CA ALA A 75 15.33 6.65 11.22
C ALA A 75 14.49 7.92 11.33
N SER A 76 13.50 8.12 10.46
CA SER A 76 12.77 9.40 10.39
C SER A 76 11.49 9.43 11.22
N ASN A 77 11.15 8.36 11.94
CA ASN A 77 9.94 8.26 12.78
C ASN A 77 8.65 8.69 12.05
N GLY A 78 8.49 8.20 10.81
CA GLY A 78 7.33 8.52 9.98
C GLY A 78 7.32 9.92 9.38
N ILE A 79 8.41 10.67 9.48
CA ILE A 79 8.56 11.98 8.83
C ILE A 79 9.11 11.77 7.42
N ALA A 80 8.56 12.48 6.44
CA ALA A 80 9.06 12.49 5.07
C ALA A 80 10.54 12.92 5.04
N SER A 81 11.37 12.23 4.27
CA SER A 81 12.82 12.50 4.22
C SER A 81 13.26 12.73 2.76
N PRO A 82 13.84 13.90 2.45
CA PRO A 82 14.08 15.05 3.31
C PRO A 82 12.80 15.84 3.63
N ASN A 83 12.77 16.49 4.80
CA ASN A 83 11.70 17.38 5.23
C ASN A 83 12.29 18.79 5.48
N PRO A 84 11.64 19.90 5.09
CA PRO A 84 10.31 20.04 4.50
C PRO A 84 10.26 19.88 2.99
N SER A 85 11.35 20.08 2.25
CA SER A 85 11.38 19.98 0.79
C SER A 85 12.80 19.81 0.26
N GLY A 86 12.95 18.98 -0.74
CA GLY A 86 14.18 18.69 -1.45
C GLY A 86 14.03 17.38 -2.22
N ALA A 87 15.05 17.03 -3.00
CA ALA A 87 15.06 15.77 -3.72
C ALA A 87 14.95 14.59 -2.76
N CYS A 88 14.06 13.66 -3.04
CA CYS A 88 13.99 12.41 -2.30
C CYS A 88 15.22 11.57 -2.59
N THR A 89 15.86 11.06 -1.54
CA THR A 89 17.06 10.23 -1.67
C THR A 89 16.74 8.75 -1.85
N ILE A 90 15.50 8.35 -1.52
CA ILE A 90 15.01 6.98 -1.66
C ILE A 90 13.67 6.99 -2.38
N GLN A 91 13.51 6.04 -3.30
CA GLN A 91 12.27 5.84 -4.05
C GLN A 91 11.22 5.10 -3.23
N GLN A 92 11.64 4.16 -2.41
CA GLN A 92 10.78 3.31 -1.59
C GLN A 92 11.22 3.37 -0.12
N GLY A 93 10.23 3.46 0.77
CA GLY A 93 10.44 3.50 2.21
C GLY A 93 9.16 3.21 2.98
N PHE A 94 9.01 3.83 4.13
CA PHE A 94 7.79 3.79 4.90
C PHE A 94 6.87 4.94 4.52
N PHE A 95 5.58 4.73 4.73
CA PHE A 95 4.60 5.78 4.54
C PHE A 95 4.85 6.93 5.52
N PRO A 96 4.93 8.19 5.07
CA PRO A 96 5.30 9.34 5.92
C PRO A 96 4.13 9.80 6.80
N ALA A 97 3.66 8.91 7.69
CA ALA A 97 2.46 9.08 8.50
C ALA A 97 2.49 10.33 9.39
N ALA A 98 3.65 10.63 10.00
CA ALA A 98 3.81 11.80 10.84
C ALA A 98 3.70 13.12 10.04
N THR A 99 4.19 13.14 8.81
CA THR A 99 4.04 14.31 7.91
C THR A 99 2.59 14.50 7.47
N LEU A 100 1.85 13.42 7.27
CA LEU A 100 0.49 13.42 6.73
C LEU A 100 -0.60 13.39 7.82
N GLY A 101 -0.23 13.21 9.09
CA GLY A 101 -1.17 13.14 10.20
C GLY A 101 -2.04 11.87 10.22
N ILE A 102 -1.57 10.77 9.62
CA ILE A 102 -2.33 9.51 9.52
C ILE A 102 -2.18 8.66 10.79
N GLN A 103 -3.26 8.00 11.16
CA GLN A 103 -3.37 7.05 12.26
C GLN A 103 -4.02 5.74 11.76
N PRO A 104 -3.80 4.57 12.39
CA PRO A 104 -2.95 4.35 13.57
C PRO A 104 -1.45 4.31 13.25
N ILE A 105 -0.61 4.66 14.22
CA ILE A 105 0.85 4.55 14.12
C ILE A 105 1.40 3.63 15.20
N ASN A 106 2.55 2.99 14.92
CA ASN A 106 3.29 2.22 15.91
C ASN A 106 4.18 3.14 16.78
N SER A 107 4.90 2.54 17.73
CA SER A 107 5.83 3.28 18.63
C SER A 107 6.97 4.00 17.91
N GLN A 108 7.24 3.65 16.65
CA GLN A 108 8.25 4.27 15.81
C GLN A 108 7.67 5.38 14.90
N GLY A 109 6.37 5.67 15.00
CA GLY A 109 5.69 6.71 14.21
C GLY A 109 5.28 6.30 12.80
N PHE A 110 5.34 5.02 12.45
CA PHE A 110 4.91 4.53 11.14
C PHE A 110 3.44 4.11 11.17
N ALA A 111 2.70 4.46 10.11
CA ALA A 111 1.36 3.91 9.90
C ALA A 111 1.44 2.38 9.76
N VAL A 112 0.49 1.68 10.35
CA VAL A 112 0.46 0.22 10.36
C VAL A 112 -0.85 -0.33 9.80
N ASP A 113 -0.75 -1.52 9.25
CA ASP A 113 -1.89 -2.32 8.81
C ASP A 113 -2.58 -3.04 9.99
N ALA A 114 -3.58 -3.85 9.71
CA ALA A 114 -4.32 -4.60 10.73
C ALA A 114 -3.50 -5.72 11.40
N TRP A 115 -2.37 -6.13 10.82
CA TRP A 115 -1.42 -7.09 11.39
C TRP A 115 -0.23 -6.41 12.08
N ASN A 116 -0.29 -5.06 12.22
CA ASN A 116 0.75 -4.23 12.84
C ASN A 116 2.06 -4.18 12.02
N ASN A 117 2.03 -4.46 10.72
CA ASN A 117 3.15 -4.25 9.83
C ASN A 117 3.16 -2.82 9.31
N PRO A 118 4.33 -2.16 9.22
CA PRO A 118 4.41 -0.79 8.72
C PRO A 118 3.98 -0.69 7.25
N ILE A 119 3.08 0.25 6.96
CA ILE A 119 2.69 0.59 5.59
C ILE A 119 3.91 1.12 4.84
N ARG A 120 4.08 0.63 3.62
CA ARG A 120 5.18 0.99 2.71
C ARG A 120 4.68 1.98 1.68
N TYR A 121 5.60 2.77 1.17
CA TYR A 121 5.32 3.81 0.20
C TYR A 121 6.47 3.95 -0.78
N ALA A 122 6.14 4.02 -2.06
CA ALA A 122 7.05 4.37 -3.12
C ALA A 122 6.51 5.55 -3.92
N VAL A 123 7.40 6.42 -4.35
CA VAL A 123 7.10 7.57 -5.21
C VAL A 123 8.04 7.56 -6.40
N THR A 124 7.56 7.94 -7.57
CA THR A 124 8.41 8.08 -8.76
C THR A 124 9.49 9.13 -8.50
N LEU A 125 10.73 8.79 -8.82
CA LEU A 125 11.88 9.69 -8.78
C LEU A 125 12.32 10.10 -10.20
N VAL A 126 11.44 9.95 -11.16
CA VAL A 126 11.71 10.37 -12.51
C VAL A 126 12.03 11.88 -12.51
N ASP A 127 13.13 12.20 -13.18
CA ASP A 127 13.59 13.55 -13.50
C ASP A 127 13.61 13.64 -15.02
N ASN A 128 12.54 14.16 -15.59
CA ASN A 128 12.49 14.37 -17.03
C ASN A 128 13.43 15.51 -17.39
N PRO A 129 14.30 15.34 -18.39
CA PRO A 129 15.19 16.42 -18.81
C PRO A 129 14.35 17.61 -19.23
N ASN A 130 14.33 18.61 -18.38
CA ASN A 130 13.70 19.90 -18.61
C ASN A 130 14.57 20.62 -19.64
N GLY A 131 14.35 20.36 -20.93
CA GLY A 131 15.13 20.95 -21.97
C GLY A 131 15.17 22.48 -21.85
N VAL A 132 16.33 23.08 -22.10
CA VAL A 132 16.46 24.53 -22.21
C VAL A 132 15.44 25.00 -23.25
N VAL A 133 14.31 25.54 -22.78
CA VAL A 133 13.31 26.11 -23.68
C VAL A 133 13.84 27.43 -24.16
N SER A 134 14.24 27.48 -25.42
CA SER A 134 14.67 28.72 -26.07
C SER A 134 13.56 29.78 -25.91
N GLY A 135 13.89 30.87 -25.20
CA GLY A 135 12.96 31.97 -24.97
C GLY A 135 12.41 32.12 -23.56
N LEU A 136 12.73 31.21 -22.63
CA LEU A 136 12.43 31.37 -21.20
C LEU A 136 13.65 31.89 -20.44
N PRO A 137 13.45 32.58 -19.28
CA PRO A 137 14.55 33.06 -18.46
C PRO A 137 15.52 31.95 -18.07
N THR A 138 16.79 32.24 -18.04
CA THR A 138 17.85 31.33 -17.53
C THR A 138 17.51 30.90 -16.11
N GLY A 139 17.29 29.59 -15.89
CA GLY A 139 16.90 29.02 -14.61
C GLY A 139 15.67 28.13 -14.68
N TYR A 140 14.90 28.19 -15.76
CA TYR A 140 13.84 27.26 -16.04
C TYR A 140 14.44 25.94 -16.57
N GLY A 141 14.29 24.86 -15.84
CA GLY A 141 14.38 23.54 -16.43
C GLY A 141 15.71 22.82 -16.35
N VAL A 142 16.61 23.11 -15.43
CA VAL A 142 17.79 22.27 -15.16
C VAL A 142 17.94 22.10 -13.64
N ARG A 143 17.04 21.35 -13.06
CA ARG A 143 17.20 20.91 -11.67
C ARG A 143 17.26 19.39 -11.72
N ASN A 144 18.35 18.80 -11.29
CA ASN A 144 18.48 17.36 -11.11
C ASN A 144 17.73 16.95 -9.84
N VAL A 145 16.40 17.16 -9.84
CA VAL A 145 15.51 16.79 -8.74
C VAL A 145 14.24 16.16 -9.30
N PRO A 146 13.70 15.13 -8.64
CA PRO A 146 12.53 14.42 -9.15
C PRO A 146 11.30 15.31 -9.33
N ASP A 147 10.63 15.17 -10.46
CA ASP A 147 9.51 16.01 -10.90
C ASP A 147 8.35 16.04 -9.89
N PHE A 148 7.96 14.88 -9.38
CA PHE A 148 6.74 14.73 -8.57
C PHE A 148 6.93 15.07 -7.10
N THR A 149 8.16 15.17 -6.62
CA THR A 149 8.46 15.46 -5.22
C THR A 149 9.02 16.86 -5.00
N SER A 150 9.19 17.62 -6.09
CA SER A 150 9.61 19.02 -6.07
C SER A 150 8.47 19.93 -6.55
N PHE A 151 8.11 20.91 -5.73
CA PHE A 151 7.08 21.90 -6.08
C PHE A 151 7.42 22.67 -7.36
N ASN A 152 8.67 23.12 -7.47
CA ASN A 152 9.08 23.91 -8.61
C ASN A 152 9.11 23.10 -9.91
N GLU A 153 9.54 21.82 -9.83
CA GLU A 153 9.64 20.98 -11.03
C GLU A 153 8.26 20.63 -11.58
N ILE A 154 7.34 20.20 -10.73
CA ILE A 154 6.00 19.82 -11.19
C ILE A 154 5.22 21.01 -11.76
N GLN A 155 5.45 22.21 -11.24
CA GLN A 155 4.85 23.44 -11.78
C GLN A 155 5.55 23.92 -13.06
N ASP A 156 6.88 23.89 -13.09
CA ASP A 156 7.67 24.33 -14.24
C ASP A 156 7.41 23.45 -15.47
N ILE A 157 7.25 22.14 -15.25
CA ILE A 157 6.96 21.19 -16.32
C ILE A 157 5.49 21.31 -16.75
N GLY A 158 4.55 21.32 -15.80
CA GLY A 158 3.11 21.35 -16.07
C GLY A 158 2.62 20.16 -16.90
N ILE A 159 1.32 20.05 -17.09
CA ILE A 159 0.71 18.98 -17.89
C ILE A 159 0.73 19.26 -19.40
N SER A 160 0.87 20.50 -19.80
CA SER A 160 0.77 20.93 -21.18
C SER A 160 2.11 21.03 -21.90
N ARG A 161 3.23 20.86 -21.20
CA ARG A 161 4.55 20.91 -21.83
C ARG A 161 4.88 19.58 -22.50
N THR A 162 4.92 19.63 -23.82
CA THR A 162 5.60 18.62 -24.61
C THR A 162 7.11 18.85 -24.51
N ASN A 163 7.88 17.79 -24.27
CA ASN A 163 9.33 17.85 -24.29
C ASN A 163 9.82 18.51 -25.59
N PRO A 164 10.55 19.65 -25.53
CA PRO A 164 10.99 20.36 -26.74
C PRO A 164 12.11 19.66 -27.52
N ALA A 165 12.66 18.55 -26.99
CA ALA A 165 13.67 17.78 -27.73
C ALA A 165 13.01 16.63 -28.52
N PRO A 166 13.36 16.43 -29.80
CA PRO A 166 12.86 15.30 -30.61
C PRO A 166 13.33 13.93 -30.02
N PRO A 167 12.46 12.89 -30.05
CA PRO A 167 11.15 12.85 -30.65
C PRO A 167 10.05 13.48 -29.79
N LEU A 168 9.49 14.51 -30.34
CA LEU A 168 8.44 15.38 -29.82
C LEU A 168 7.16 14.60 -29.63
N ASN A 169 6.76 14.20 -28.45
CA ASN A 169 5.42 13.75 -28.05
C ASN A 169 5.43 12.91 -26.76
N VAL A 170 6.48 13.01 -25.95
CA VAL A 170 6.45 12.42 -24.62
C VAL A 170 5.82 13.44 -23.67
N PRO A 171 4.77 13.11 -22.92
CA PRO A 171 4.24 13.99 -21.90
C PRO A 171 5.36 14.41 -20.95
N ALA A 172 5.44 15.69 -20.66
CA ALA A 172 6.52 16.24 -19.84
C ALA A 172 6.58 15.61 -18.44
N LEU A 173 5.43 15.28 -17.85
CA LEU A 173 5.33 14.51 -16.61
C LEU A 173 5.05 13.04 -16.95
N ASN A 174 6.05 12.19 -16.90
CA ASN A 174 5.93 10.77 -17.21
C ASN A 174 6.45 9.90 -16.05
N PRO A 175 5.64 9.60 -15.05
CA PRO A 175 6.03 8.76 -13.93
C PRO A 175 6.31 7.32 -14.38
N ASP A 176 7.20 6.63 -13.69
CA ASP A 176 7.80 5.36 -14.11
C ASP A 176 7.40 4.15 -13.24
N LEU A 177 6.64 4.34 -12.16
CA LEU A 177 6.19 3.23 -11.34
C LEU A 177 5.17 2.39 -12.10
N LYS A 178 5.32 1.07 -11.96
CA LYS A 178 4.49 0.08 -12.64
C LYS A 178 3.89 -0.86 -11.62
N VAL A 179 2.65 -1.28 -11.87
CA VAL A 179 2.00 -2.35 -11.11
C VAL A 179 1.60 -3.46 -12.08
N SER A 180 2.08 -4.67 -11.81
CA SER A 180 1.78 -5.87 -12.57
C SER A 180 0.94 -6.83 -11.74
N CYS A 181 0.28 -7.76 -12.41
CA CYS A 181 -0.51 -8.79 -11.77
C CYS A 181 0.31 -10.04 -11.33
N GLY A 182 1.64 -9.96 -11.27
CA GLY A 182 2.53 -10.98 -10.68
C GLY A 182 3.59 -11.53 -11.63
N GLN A 183 4.60 -12.16 -11.04
CA GLN A 183 5.69 -12.83 -11.78
C GLN A 183 5.27 -14.22 -12.27
N VAL A 184 4.40 -14.88 -11.52
CA VAL A 184 3.92 -16.23 -11.85
C VAL A 184 2.68 -16.12 -12.72
N ALA A 185 2.73 -16.72 -13.93
CA ALA A 185 1.59 -16.76 -14.83
C ALA A 185 0.41 -17.50 -14.19
N THR A 186 -0.70 -16.81 -14.03
CA THR A 186 -2.00 -17.39 -13.69
C THR A 186 -2.90 -17.33 -14.92
N PRO A 187 -4.05 -18.04 -14.96
CA PRO A 187 -4.99 -17.94 -16.10
C PRO A 187 -5.43 -16.49 -16.38
N GLU A 188 -5.45 -15.64 -15.37
CA GLU A 188 -5.92 -14.26 -15.46
C GLU A 188 -4.78 -13.23 -15.59
N CYS A 189 -3.53 -13.70 -15.42
CA CYS A 189 -2.37 -12.83 -15.28
C CYS A 189 -1.14 -13.42 -15.92
N THR A 190 -0.47 -12.65 -16.74
CA THR A 190 0.85 -12.97 -17.27
C THR A 190 1.87 -11.96 -16.73
N PRO A 191 3.16 -12.32 -16.61
CA PRO A 191 4.19 -11.37 -16.14
C PRO A 191 4.30 -10.07 -16.96
N ALA A 192 3.84 -10.11 -18.21
CA ALA A 192 3.82 -8.95 -19.10
C ALA A 192 2.59 -8.05 -18.89
N ASN A 193 1.59 -8.48 -18.14
CA ASN A 193 0.36 -7.71 -17.94
C ASN A 193 0.57 -6.66 -16.86
N LEU A 194 0.67 -5.42 -17.28
CA LEU A 194 0.69 -4.27 -16.39
C LEU A 194 -0.75 -3.81 -16.11
N ILE A 195 -1.08 -3.64 -14.84
CA ILE A 195 -2.32 -2.98 -14.39
C ILE A 195 -2.19 -1.48 -14.65
N ILE A 196 -1.01 -0.93 -14.35
CA ILE A 196 -0.64 0.44 -14.68
C ILE A 196 0.87 0.50 -14.97
N ASN A 197 1.28 1.34 -15.91
CA ASN A 197 2.68 1.48 -16.33
C ASN A 197 3.29 2.85 -16.00
N ASN A 198 2.51 3.73 -15.38
CA ASN A 198 2.89 5.12 -15.12
C ASN A 198 2.29 5.63 -13.81
N ALA A 199 2.28 4.82 -12.75
CA ALA A 199 1.83 5.28 -11.44
C ALA A 199 2.80 6.33 -10.87
N VAL A 200 2.28 7.35 -10.21
CA VAL A 200 3.09 8.38 -9.54
C VAL A 200 3.51 7.94 -8.13
N ALA A 201 2.70 7.11 -7.53
CA ALA A 201 2.95 6.57 -6.19
C ALA A 201 2.31 5.20 -6.04
N VAL A 202 2.94 4.35 -5.21
CA VAL A 202 2.43 3.05 -4.79
C VAL A 202 2.48 2.98 -3.27
N ILE A 203 1.39 2.53 -2.66
CA ILE A 203 1.26 2.35 -1.21
C ILE A 203 0.86 0.89 -1.01
N TYR A 204 1.51 0.20 -0.08
CA TYR A 204 1.19 -1.20 0.13
C TYR A 204 1.41 -1.66 1.56
N SER A 205 0.66 -2.68 1.94
CA SER A 205 0.84 -3.50 3.14
C SER A 205 1.47 -4.82 2.72
N THR A 206 2.35 -5.32 3.55
CA THR A 206 3.00 -6.63 3.38
C THR A 206 2.17 -7.78 3.97
N GLY A 207 0.87 -7.55 4.23
CA GLY A 207 -0.06 -8.57 4.68
C GLY A 207 0.26 -9.18 6.05
N ALA A 208 -0.35 -10.33 6.30
CA ALA A 208 -0.20 -11.04 7.58
C ALA A 208 1.23 -11.61 7.77
N ASN A 209 1.91 -11.94 6.68
CA ASN A 209 3.24 -12.54 6.68
C ASN A 209 4.39 -11.52 6.61
N GLY A 210 4.09 -10.21 6.59
CA GLY A 210 5.06 -9.12 6.37
C GLY A 210 6.26 -9.08 7.33
N GLY A 211 6.13 -9.69 8.51
CA GLY A 211 7.22 -9.83 9.50
C GLY A 211 8.14 -11.04 9.26
N LEU A 212 7.86 -11.90 8.28
CA LEU A 212 8.65 -13.09 7.99
C LEU A 212 9.88 -12.76 7.13
N LEU A 213 10.83 -13.71 7.10
CA LEU A 213 12.02 -13.60 6.26
C LEU A 213 11.63 -13.76 4.76
N ASP A 214 12.40 -13.17 3.87
CA ASP A 214 12.17 -13.25 2.41
C ASP A 214 12.18 -14.69 1.87
N SER A 215 12.84 -15.63 2.55
CA SER A 215 12.82 -17.06 2.20
C SER A 215 11.52 -17.78 2.58
N GLU A 216 10.65 -17.14 3.36
CA GLU A 216 9.43 -17.73 3.91
C GLU A 216 8.15 -17.19 3.26
N VAL A 217 8.27 -16.14 2.47
CA VAL A 217 7.18 -15.44 1.78
C VAL A 217 7.24 -15.69 0.27
N GLY A 218 6.20 -15.28 -0.45
CA GLY A 218 6.11 -15.47 -1.90
C GLY A 218 7.08 -14.59 -2.70
N ALA A 219 7.44 -15.05 -3.91
CA ALA A 219 8.40 -14.34 -4.76
C ALA A 219 7.92 -12.93 -5.15
N ASP A 220 6.60 -12.75 -5.38
CA ASP A 220 6.01 -11.46 -5.70
C ASP A 220 6.04 -10.50 -4.50
N GLU A 221 5.88 -11.03 -3.27
CA GLU A 221 6.00 -10.26 -2.02
C GLU A 221 7.44 -9.82 -1.75
N VAL A 222 8.40 -10.72 -1.98
CA VAL A 222 9.84 -10.36 -1.94
C VAL A 222 10.16 -9.28 -2.96
N ALA A 223 9.59 -9.39 -4.17
CA ALA A 223 9.79 -8.40 -5.20
C ALA A 223 9.19 -7.03 -4.78
N ASN A 224 8.02 -6.99 -4.15
CA ASN A 224 7.43 -5.76 -3.62
C ASN A 224 8.31 -5.11 -2.54
N LYS A 225 8.86 -5.91 -1.62
CA LYS A 225 9.77 -5.40 -0.57
C LYS A 225 11.04 -4.75 -1.15
N ASN A 226 11.52 -5.25 -2.29
CA ASN A 226 12.76 -4.84 -2.94
C ASN A 226 12.54 -4.06 -4.24
N ALA A 227 11.29 -3.66 -4.53
CA ALA A 227 10.95 -2.99 -5.77
C ALA A 227 11.68 -1.65 -5.92
N THR A 228 12.08 -1.36 -7.15
CA THR A 228 12.51 -0.04 -7.57
C THR A 228 11.38 0.68 -8.29
N THR A 229 10.89 0.10 -9.40
CA THR A 229 9.83 0.69 -10.22
C THR A 229 8.68 -0.26 -10.51
N LEU A 230 8.82 -1.56 -10.27
CA LEU A 230 7.81 -2.57 -10.59
C LEU A 230 7.29 -3.25 -9.33
N PHE A 231 6.00 -3.11 -9.09
CA PHE A 231 5.25 -3.71 -8.00
C PHE A 231 4.29 -4.77 -8.52
N TYR A 232 3.88 -5.68 -7.65
CA TYR A 232 2.95 -6.75 -7.97
C TYR A 232 1.69 -6.62 -7.13
N SER A 233 0.53 -6.75 -7.78
CA SER A 233 -0.79 -6.75 -7.15
C SER A 233 -1.64 -7.81 -7.81
N ARG A 234 -2.02 -8.85 -7.08
CA ARG A 234 -2.82 -9.96 -7.57
C ARG A 234 -3.74 -10.53 -6.50
N THR A 235 -4.58 -11.43 -6.88
CA THR A 235 -5.44 -12.16 -5.94
C THR A 235 -4.59 -12.89 -4.91
N GLN A 236 -5.00 -12.80 -3.65
CA GLN A 236 -4.33 -13.47 -2.55
C GLN A 236 -4.34 -14.99 -2.72
N THR A 237 -3.22 -15.60 -2.40
CA THR A 237 -3.01 -17.05 -2.50
C THR A 237 -2.28 -17.58 -1.27
N ALA A 238 -2.75 -18.73 -0.78
CA ALA A 238 -2.17 -19.37 0.39
C ALA A 238 -0.78 -19.97 0.10
N LYS A 239 0.00 -20.17 1.14
CA LYS A 239 1.27 -20.89 1.10
C LYS A 239 1.10 -22.27 0.49
N GLY A 240 1.97 -22.62 -0.44
CA GLY A 240 1.89 -23.88 -1.20
C GLY A 240 0.98 -23.85 -2.42
N SER A 241 0.38 -22.71 -2.75
CA SER A 241 -0.29 -22.51 -4.04
C SER A 241 0.69 -22.64 -5.20
N THR A 242 0.22 -23.12 -6.35
CA THR A 242 1.02 -23.19 -7.59
C THR A 242 1.44 -21.82 -8.09
N ALA A 243 0.66 -20.77 -7.75
CA ALA A 243 0.97 -19.38 -8.04
C ALA A 243 1.92 -18.71 -7.01
N GLY A 244 2.40 -19.46 -6.01
CA GLY A 244 3.12 -18.93 -4.86
C GLY A 244 2.18 -18.28 -3.83
N GLU A 245 2.69 -18.06 -2.62
CA GLU A 245 2.00 -17.29 -1.60
C GLU A 245 1.93 -15.81 -2.01
N PHE A 246 0.83 -15.15 -1.67
CA PHE A 246 0.69 -13.71 -1.84
C PHE A 246 -0.44 -13.18 -0.96
N ASP A 247 -0.13 -12.26 -0.06
CA ASP A 247 -1.10 -11.58 0.80
C ASP A 247 -0.92 -10.06 0.84
N ASP A 248 0.03 -9.51 0.08
CA ASP A 248 0.23 -8.07 -0.05
C ASP A 248 -1.03 -7.37 -0.56
N LEU A 249 -1.31 -6.21 -0.01
CA LEU A 249 -2.39 -5.32 -0.45
C LEU A 249 -1.76 -4.06 -1.02
N VAL A 250 -2.04 -3.78 -2.29
CA VAL A 250 -1.37 -2.72 -3.05
C VAL A 250 -2.40 -1.75 -3.62
N VAL A 251 -2.21 -0.46 -3.38
CA VAL A 251 -2.95 0.63 -4.01
C VAL A 251 -1.97 1.62 -4.65
N TRP A 252 -2.42 2.36 -5.66
CA TRP A 252 -1.57 3.30 -6.38
C TRP A 252 -2.32 4.58 -6.72
N ILE A 253 -1.54 5.60 -7.07
CA ILE A 253 -2.05 6.87 -7.59
C ILE A 253 -1.67 6.96 -9.07
N SER A 254 -2.67 7.05 -9.95
CA SER A 254 -2.43 7.34 -11.35
C SER A 254 -2.13 8.82 -11.55
N PRO A 255 -1.37 9.20 -12.61
CA PRO A 255 -1.07 10.59 -12.87
C PRO A 255 -2.34 11.43 -13.07
N TYR A 256 -3.34 10.88 -13.72
CA TYR A 256 -4.59 11.62 -13.99
C TYR A 256 -5.37 11.97 -12.72
N VAL A 257 -5.35 11.09 -11.72
CA VAL A 257 -5.99 11.36 -10.41
C VAL A 257 -5.22 12.46 -9.67
N LEU A 258 -3.89 12.39 -9.66
CA LEU A 258 -3.04 13.42 -9.06
C LEU A 258 -3.23 14.78 -9.76
N TYR A 259 -3.15 14.80 -11.09
CA TYR A 259 -3.28 16.04 -11.85
C TYR A 259 -4.64 16.69 -11.64
N ASN A 260 -5.72 15.91 -11.68
CA ASN A 260 -7.05 16.44 -11.41
C ASN A 260 -7.14 17.08 -10.01
N ALA A 261 -6.61 16.41 -8.99
CA ALA A 261 -6.60 16.94 -7.63
C ALA A 261 -5.78 18.25 -7.53
N MET A 262 -4.61 18.31 -8.17
CA MET A 262 -3.75 19.48 -8.16
C MET A 262 -4.31 20.66 -8.97
N ILE A 263 -4.95 20.39 -10.13
CA ILE A 263 -5.62 21.42 -10.93
C ILE A 263 -6.78 22.04 -10.14
N GLN A 264 -7.59 21.22 -9.48
CA GLN A 264 -8.70 21.72 -8.65
C GLN A 264 -8.22 22.60 -7.50
N ALA A 265 -7.02 22.36 -6.99
CA ALA A 265 -6.38 23.15 -5.94
C ALA A 265 -5.58 24.37 -6.49
N GLY A 266 -5.51 24.55 -7.82
CA GLY A 266 -4.72 25.61 -8.46
C GLY A 266 -3.21 25.40 -8.35
N GLN A 267 -2.76 24.20 -8.07
CA GLN A 267 -1.33 23.84 -7.96
C GLN A 267 -0.72 23.42 -9.29
N LEU A 268 -1.53 23.06 -10.27
CA LEU A 268 -1.11 22.65 -11.61
C LEU A 268 -2.03 23.27 -12.66
N HIS A 269 -1.49 23.74 -13.80
CA HIS A 269 -2.20 24.38 -14.90
C HIS A 269 -1.61 24.04 -16.28
#